data_e412b7eea9cf03f6c5cf75cdf78f5677
#
_entry.id   e412b7eea9cf03f6c5cf75cdf78f5677
#
_cell.length_a   1.000
_cell.length_b   1.000
_cell.length_c   1.000
_cell.angle_alpha   90.00
_cell.angle_beta   90.00
_cell.angle_gamma   90.00
#
_symmetry.space_group_name_H-M   'P 1'
#
loop_
_entity.id
_entity.type
_entity.pdbx_description
1 polymer ?
#
loop_
_entity_poly.entity_id
_entity_poly.type
_entity_poly.pdbx_seq_one_letter_code
_entity_poly.pdbx_strand_id
1 'polypeptide(L)'
;MKIAIIGAGISGLGCAYALSKESNFEIDLYEGQRHIGGHSYTIDLTLEDVTHGIDTGFLVFNHRTYPRLVKLFNELEVPVSNSEMTFSVSIPRKNEAPLEWSGTNLNTLFAQRENLYNPKFLKMVFDILRFNKQCTQLAESGALNQLNDSVADFLSKNRYSKYFKDWYFLPMIGAIWSCPVEQMLEFPMSTMIRFCHNHGLIQVNDRPQWMTVNGGSREYVKRIVAKLNASGVQIIKDQVTTVRRGKSIEVLTENNSLKHYDHVIFASHSDQTLNMLGDAHPDEAKILGAVRYQKNRAVVHTDRSLLPQNENCWSAWNYTTNNRATLADRRVCVNYLINKLQPLPAAWKDQAVVVSLNPVKEPQARLKRMEIEYEHPIFDAKAIEAQQQLSLIQGIRNTWFCGAWTGYGFHEDGLRSGELVAQALTKLHSTETDTSSEVFEAA
;
A
#
# COMPACT_ATOMS: atom_id res chain seq x y z
N MET A 1 -4.33 31.71 -5.82
CA MET A 1 -3.40 30.81 -6.54
C MET A 1 -4.19 29.62 -7.04
N LYS A 2 -4.05 29.28 -8.32
CA LYS A 2 -4.81 28.19 -8.97
C LYS A 2 -3.95 26.93 -9.08
N ILE A 3 -4.43 25.80 -8.57
CA ILE A 3 -3.67 24.55 -8.42
C ILE A 3 -4.40 23.40 -9.11
N ALA A 4 -3.68 22.66 -9.97
CA ALA A 4 -4.13 21.37 -10.47
C ALA A 4 -3.52 20.25 -9.60
N ILE A 5 -4.36 19.32 -9.14
CA ILE A 5 -3.92 18.08 -8.49
C ILE A 5 -4.34 16.92 -9.40
N ILE A 6 -3.39 16.06 -9.80
CA ILE A 6 -3.62 14.98 -10.76
C ILE A 6 -3.54 13.63 -10.04
N GLY A 7 -4.68 12.97 -9.90
CA GLY A 7 -4.88 11.72 -9.17
C GLY A 7 -5.63 11.93 -7.87
N ALA A 8 -6.78 11.26 -7.72
CA ALA A 8 -7.65 11.32 -6.54
C ALA A 8 -7.55 10.06 -5.65
N GLY A 9 -6.35 9.50 -5.53
CA GLY A 9 -5.99 8.55 -4.48
C GLY A 9 -5.78 9.26 -3.14
N ILE A 10 -5.38 8.52 -2.10
CA ILE A 10 -5.19 9.08 -0.74
C ILE A 10 -4.21 10.26 -0.73
N SER A 11 -3.19 10.27 -1.59
CA SER A 11 -2.20 11.34 -1.68
C SER A 11 -2.81 12.64 -2.20
N GLY A 12 -3.54 12.56 -3.32
CA GLY A 12 -4.20 13.72 -3.92
C GLY A 12 -5.37 14.22 -3.08
N LEU A 13 -6.21 13.31 -2.57
CA LEU A 13 -7.30 13.67 -1.64
C LEU A 13 -6.78 14.32 -0.37
N GLY A 14 -5.72 13.78 0.24
CA GLY A 14 -5.10 14.34 1.44
C GLY A 14 -4.44 15.70 1.18
N CYS A 15 -3.76 15.86 0.04
CA CYS A 15 -3.19 17.13 -0.38
C CYS A 15 -4.28 18.20 -0.61
N ALA A 16 -5.31 17.85 -1.40
CA ALA A 16 -6.44 18.74 -1.64
C ALA A 16 -7.14 19.14 -0.33
N TYR A 17 -7.34 18.19 0.60
CA TYR A 17 -7.97 18.44 1.90
C TYR A 17 -7.11 19.35 2.76
N ALA A 18 -5.79 19.18 2.79
CA ALA A 18 -4.90 20.05 3.53
C ALA A 18 -4.91 21.49 2.97
N LEU A 19 -4.81 21.64 1.64
CA LEU A 19 -4.86 22.95 0.96
C LEU A 19 -6.23 23.62 1.07
N SER A 20 -7.33 22.86 1.06
CA SER A 20 -8.69 23.41 1.13
C SER A 20 -9.04 24.05 2.48
N LYS A 21 -8.20 23.87 3.51
CA LYS A 21 -8.31 24.58 4.79
C LYS A 21 -7.80 26.03 4.72
N GLU A 22 -7.08 26.35 3.67
CA GLU A 22 -6.56 27.70 3.39
C GLU A 22 -7.45 28.37 2.34
N SER A 23 -7.88 29.60 2.58
CA SER A 23 -8.85 30.31 1.72
C SER A 23 -8.29 30.82 0.39
N ASN A 24 -6.96 30.71 0.19
CA ASN A 24 -6.24 31.40 -0.90
C ASN A 24 -5.98 30.52 -2.13
N PHE A 25 -6.50 29.27 -2.11
CA PHE A 25 -6.26 28.32 -3.19
C PHE A 25 -7.56 27.96 -3.94
N GLU A 26 -7.53 28.08 -5.25
CA GLU A 26 -8.51 27.50 -6.18
C GLU A 26 -7.99 26.16 -6.65
N ILE A 27 -8.67 25.06 -6.33
CA ILE A 27 -8.16 23.71 -6.52
C ILE A 27 -9.04 22.93 -7.48
N ASP A 28 -8.44 22.44 -8.56
CA ASP A 28 -9.02 21.43 -9.46
C ASP A 28 -8.33 20.08 -9.22
N LEU A 29 -9.09 19.07 -8.77
CA LEU A 29 -8.63 17.70 -8.53
C LEU A 29 -9.09 16.80 -9.69
N TYR A 30 -8.15 16.26 -10.46
CA TYR A 30 -8.40 15.40 -11.60
C TYR A 30 -8.35 13.92 -11.25
N GLU A 31 -9.27 13.13 -11.77
CA GLU A 31 -9.28 11.67 -11.67
C GLU A 31 -9.68 11.04 -13.00
N GLY A 32 -8.76 10.23 -13.56
CA GLY A 32 -8.99 9.53 -14.83
C GLY A 32 -9.77 8.22 -14.69
N GLN A 33 -9.81 7.63 -13.48
CA GLN A 33 -10.56 6.40 -13.24
C GLN A 33 -12.05 6.68 -12.98
N ARG A 34 -12.89 5.65 -13.18
CA ARG A 34 -14.32 5.75 -12.88
C ARG A 34 -14.64 6.02 -11.42
N HIS A 35 -13.80 5.52 -10.50
CA HIS A 35 -13.95 5.70 -9.06
C HIS A 35 -12.88 6.65 -8.51
N ILE A 36 -13.25 7.41 -7.48
CA ILE A 36 -12.35 8.23 -6.68
C ILE A 36 -11.84 7.39 -5.52
N GLY A 37 -10.56 7.54 -5.14
CA GLY A 37 -9.97 6.86 -4.00
C GLY A 37 -8.76 5.98 -4.32
N GLY A 38 -8.46 5.75 -5.59
CA GLY A 38 -7.33 4.91 -6.01
C GLY A 38 -7.45 3.50 -5.43
N HIS A 39 -6.47 3.06 -4.61
CA HIS A 39 -6.50 1.75 -3.94
C HIS A 39 -7.57 1.61 -2.84
N SER A 40 -8.26 2.67 -2.46
CA SER A 40 -9.46 2.61 -1.60
C SER A 40 -10.67 2.25 -2.45
N TYR A 41 -10.71 1.00 -2.87
CA TYR A 41 -11.72 0.49 -3.78
C TYR A 41 -12.59 -0.57 -3.11
N THR A 42 -13.80 -0.15 -2.75
CA THR A 42 -14.84 -0.98 -2.18
C THR A 42 -15.84 -1.36 -3.27
N ILE A 43 -16.09 -2.66 -3.43
CA ILE A 43 -17.11 -3.18 -4.35
C ILE A 43 -18.37 -3.60 -3.58
N ASP A 44 -19.51 -3.55 -4.21
CA ASP A 44 -20.74 -4.10 -3.67
C ASP A 44 -20.85 -5.58 -4.07
N LEU A 45 -20.88 -6.45 -3.06
CA LEU A 45 -21.08 -7.89 -3.22
C LEU A 45 -22.47 -8.27 -2.66
N THR A 46 -23.23 -9.03 -3.43
CA THR A 46 -24.52 -9.58 -2.98
C THR A 46 -24.42 -11.08 -2.78
N LEU A 47 -24.67 -11.54 -1.55
CA LEU A 47 -24.78 -12.94 -1.17
C LEU A 47 -26.01 -13.09 -0.27
N GLU A 48 -26.74 -14.22 -0.40
CA GLU A 48 -27.93 -14.49 0.43
C GLU A 48 -28.89 -13.28 0.46
N ASP A 49 -29.13 -12.67 -0.71
CA ASP A 49 -29.98 -11.48 -0.91
C ASP A 49 -29.58 -10.22 -0.10
N VAL A 50 -28.40 -10.22 0.52
CA VAL A 50 -27.84 -9.08 1.24
C VAL A 50 -26.66 -8.50 0.47
N THR A 51 -26.66 -7.19 0.24
CA THR A 51 -25.56 -6.45 -0.40
C THR A 51 -24.69 -5.78 0.66
N HIS A 52 -23.37 -5.95 0.56
CA HIS A 52 -22.41 -5.32 1.46
C HIS A 52 -21.11 -4.91 0.74
N GLY A 53 -20.46 -3.85 1.25
CA GLY A 53 -19.22 -3.33 0.70
C GLY A 53 -17.99 -4.17 1.08
N ILE A 54 -17.21 -4.60 0.09
CA ILE A 54 -15.99 -5.39 0.27
C ILE A 54 -14.80 -4.59 -0.27
N ASP A 55 -13.80 -4.36 0.58
CA ASP A 55 -12.55 -3.74 0.15
C ASP A 55 -11.67 -4.73 -0.61
N THR A 56 -11.04 -4.23 -1.66
CA THR A 56 -10.20 -5.06 -2.55
C THR A 56 -8.76 -4.57 -2.64
N GLY A 57 -8.46 -3.36 -2.13
CA GLY A 57 -7.12 -2.77 -2.08
C GLY A 57 -6.71 -2.40 -0.66
N PHE A 58 -7.07 -1.22 -0.17
CA PHE A 58 -6.79 -0.83 1.21
C PHE A 58 -7.75 -1.54 2.19
N LEU A 59 -7.20 -2.37 3.09
CA LEU A 59 -7.97 -3.25 3.96
C LEU A 59 -7.92 -2.85 5.44
N VAL A 60 -6.73 -2.51 5.94
CA VAL A 60 -6.48 -2.36 7.38
C VAL A 60 -5.48 -1.25 7.69
N PHE A 61 -5.59 -0.70 8.90
CA PHE A 61 -4.66 0.28 9.47
C PHE A 61 -4.54 0.06 10.99
N ASN A 62 -3.63 0.77 11.66
CA ASN A 62 -3.53 0.75 13.11
C ASN A 62 -3.06 2.12 13.64
N HIS A 63 -3.25 2.37 14.92
CA HIS A 63 -2.91 3.64 15.55
C HIS A 63 -1.41 3.93 15.64
N ARG A 64 -0.56 2.88 15.63
CA ARG A 64 0.90 3.03 15.79
C ARG A 64 1.58 3.52 14.53
N THR A 65 1.21 2.95 13.38
CA THR A 65 1.91 3.17 12.10
C THR A 65 1.14 3.99 11.09
N TYR A 66 -0.11 4.39 11.42
CA TYR A 66 -0.97 5.23 10.58
C TYR A 66 -1.47 6.48 11.32
N PRO A 67 -0.59 7.26 12.02
CA PRO A 67 -1.04 8.37 12.85
C PRO A 67 -1.75 9.49 12.09
N ARG A 68 -1.31 9.78 10.84
CA ARG A 68 -1.95 10.80 9.99
C ARG A 68 -3.30 10.34 9.47
N LEU A 69 -3.39 9.07 9.05
CA LEU A 69 -4.65 8.48 8.61
C LEU A 69 -5.67 8.43 9.76
N VAL A 70 -5.23 8.06 10.97
CA VAL A 70 -6.07 8.08 12.18
C VAL A 70 -6.57 9.51 12.48
N LYS A 71 -5.68 10.51 12.38
CA LYS A 71 -6.05 11.91 12.52
C LYS A 71 -7.11 12.32 11.50
N LEU A 72 -6.87 12.00 10.23
CA LEU A 72 -7.81 12.28 9.13
C LEU A 72 -9.15 11.59 9.36
N PHE A 73 -9.16 10.31 9.78
CA PHE A 73 -10.40 9.58 10.06
C PHE A 73 -11.19 10.18 11.24
N ASN A 74 -10.50 10.64 12.27
CA ASN A 74 -11.15 11.34 13.38
C ASN A 74 -11.76 12.68 12.93
N GLU A 75 -11.05 13.48 12.12
CA GLU A 75 -11.56 14.74 11.57
C GLU A 75 -12.77 14.54 10.64
N LEU A 76 -12.80 13.43 9.92
CA LEU A 76 -13.89 13.08 9.01
C LEU A 76 -14.99 12.22 9.68
N GLU A 77 -14.85 11.90 10.97
CA GLU A 77 -15.76 11.04 11.73
C GLU A 77 -16.01 9.69 11.05
N VAL A 78 -14.94 9.07 10.50
CA VAL A 78 -15.01 7.80 9.77
C VAL A 78 -15.32 6.66 10.75
N PRO A 79 -16.38 5.86 10.54
CA PRO A 79 -16.68 4.72 11.38
C PRO A 79 -15.66 3.60 11.16
N VAL A 80 -15.08 3.10 12.25
CA VAL A 80 -14.06 2.05 12.22
C VAL A 80 -14.38 0.91 13.17
N SER A 81 -13.84 -0.28 12.92
CA SER A 81 -13.96 -1.47 13.76
C SER A 81 -12.61 -2.17 13.89
N ASN A 82 -12.52 -3.03 14.94
CA ASN A 82 -11.39 -3.92 15.09
C ASN A 82 -11.30 -4.90 13.92
N SER A 83 -10.08 -5.19 13.50
CA SER A 83 -9.74 -6.14 12.44
C SER A 83 -8.69 -7.12 12.94
N GLU A 84 -8.57 -8.26 12.26
CA GLU A 84 -7.49 -9.22 12.48
C GLU A 84 -6.35 -8.98 11.49
N MET A 85 -5.10 -9.22 11.95
CA MET A 85 -3.91 -9.22 11.10
C MET A 85 -3.14 -10.51 11.36
N THR A 86 -3.80 -11.63 11.11
CA THR A 86 -3.25 -12.97 11.25
C THR A 86 -2.73 -13.47 9.91
N PHE A 87 -1.68 -14.28 9.95
CA PHE A 87 -1.00 -14.79 8.77
C PHE A 87 -0.87 -16.30 8.81
N SER A 88 -1.12 -16.96 7.69
CA SER A 88 -0.90 -18.38 7.50
C SER A 88 -0.14 -18.68 6.21
N VAL A 89 0.43 -19.87 6.18
CA VAL A 89 1.19 -20.40 5.05
C VAL A 89 0.65 -21.79 4.69
N SER A 90 0.37 -21.99 3.40
CA SER A 90 0.05 -23.28 2.81
C SER A 90 0.99 -23.54 1.63
N ILE A 91 1.91 -24.49 1.77
CA ILE A 91 2.92 -24.84 0.76
C ILE A 91 2.64 -26.26 0.25
N PRO A 92 2.29 -26.43 -1.04
CA PRO A 92 2.10 -27.74 -1.63
C PRO A 92 3.36 -28.61 -1.53
N ARG A 93 3.18 -29.90 -1.20
CA ARG A 93 4.23 -30.91 -1.21
C ARG A 93 3.93 -31.96 -2.27
N LYS A 94 4.98 -32.55 -2.83
CA LYS A 94 4.80 -33.61 -3.84
C LYS A 94 4.33 -34.89 -3.15
N ASN A 95 3.16 -35.39 -3.53
CA ASN A 95 2.55 -36.63 -3.02
C ASN A 95 2.27 -36.66 -1.51
N GLU A 96 2.21 -35.49 -0.85
CA GLU A 96 1.91 -35.33 0.58
C GLU A 96 0.87 -34.22 0.79
N ALA A 97 0.26 -34.19 1.97
CA ALA A 97 -0.54 -33.05 2.38
C ALA A 97 0.32 -31.77 2.39
N PRO A 98 -0.24 -30.59 2.07
CA PRO A 98 0.50 -29.33 2.10
C PRO A 98 1.06 -29.07 3.50
N LEU A 99 2.18 -28.36 3.58
CA LEU A 99 2.64 -27.81 4.85
C LEU A 99 1.77 -26.62 5.19
N GLU A 100 1.04 -26.69 6.31
CA GLU A 100 0.15 -25.62 6.74
C GLU A 100 0.38 -25.24 8.20
N TRP A 101 0.41 -23.95 8.46
CA TRP A 101 0.51 -23.38 9.80
C TRP A 101 0.04 -21.92 9.82
N SER A 102 -0.33 -21.43 10.99
CA SER A 102 -0.66 -20.01 11.21
C SER A 102 0.08 -19.46 12.44
N GLY A 103 0.53 -18.22 12.33
CA GLY A 103 1.24 -17.51 13.40
C GLY A 103 0.34 -16.88 14.47
N THR A 104 -0.94 -17.28 14.57
CA THR A 104 -1.89 -16.69 15.52
C THR A 104 -1.58 -17.07 16.97
N ASN A 105 -1.34 -18.36 17.21
CA ASN A 105 -0.99 -18.91 18.52
C ASN A 105 -0.30 -20.29 18.37
N LEU A 106 0.14 -20.88 19.46
CA LEU A 106 0.82 -22.18 19.44
C LEU A 106 -0.08 -23.31 18.89
N ASN A 107 -1.39 -23.27 19.13
CA ASN A 107 -2.29 -24.29 18.63
C ASN A 107 -2.40 -24.26 17.09
N THR A 108 -2.43 -23.08 16.51
CA THR A 108 -2.49 -22.88 15.04
C THR A 108 -1.12 -23.01 14.39
N LEU A 109 -0.03 -22.71 15.11
CA LEU A 109 1.34 -22.95 14.65
C LEU A 109 1.59 -24.45 14.47
N PHE A 110 1.09 -25.27 15.39
CA PHE A 110 1.15 -26.73 15.36
C PHE A 110 -0.21 -27.34 15.00
N ALA A 111 -0.97 -26.71 14.09
CA ALA A 111 -2.24 -27.24 13.61
C ALA A 111 -2.09 -28.64 12.97
N GLN A 112 -0.96 -28.87 12.29
CA GLN A 112 -0.48 -30.20 11.91
C GLN A 112 0.38 -30.74 13.04
N ARG A 113 -0.16 -31.67 13.87
CA ARG A 113 0.48 -32.16 15.12
C ARG A 113 1.81 -32.86 14.89
N GLU A 114 2.03 -33.46 13.71
CA GLU A 114 3.31 -34.05 13.32
C GLU A 114 4.47 -33.04 13.31
N ASN A 115 4.18 -31.74 13.14
CA ASN A 115 5.20 -30.69 13.18
C ASN A 115 5.81 -30.48 14.57
N LEU A 116 5.18 -30.97 15.65
CA LEU A 116 5.79 -31.00 17.00
C LEU A 116 7.06 -31.85 17.08
N TYR A 117 7.19 -32.86 16.21
CA TYR A 117 8.33 -33.78 16.15
C TYR A 117 9.14 -33.62 14.87
N ASN A 118 8.82 -32.64 14.02
CA ASN A 118 9.52 -32.38 12.78
C ASN A 118 10.72 -31.46 13.03
N PRO A 119 11.98 -31.96 12.95
CA PRO A 119 13.15 -31.12 13.25
C PRO A 119 13.33 -29.97 12.30
N LYS A 120 12.85 -30.08 11.05
CA LYS A 120 12.88 -29.00 10.05
C LYS A 120 11.93 -27.86 10.42
N PHE A 121 10.74 -28.20 10.90
CA PHE A 121 9.76 -27.22 11.36
C PHE A 121 10.21 -26.54 12.66
N LEU A 122 10.72 -27.32 13.62
CA LEU A 122 11.27 -26.77 14.87
C LEU A 122 12.47 -25.84 14.60
N LYS A 123 13.33 -26.18 13.62
CA LYS A 123 14.42 -25.29 13.18
C LYS A 123 13.89 -23.97 12.60
N MET A 124 12.81 -24.00 11.82
CA MET A 124 12.14 -22.78 11.35
C MET A 124 11.68 -21.92 12.54
N VAL A 125 10.98 -22.51 13.51
CA VAL A 125 10.45 -21.78 14.67
C VAL A 125 11.60 -21.15 15.49
N PHE A 126 12.69 -21.90 15.72
CA PHE A 126 13.88 -21.37 16.39
C PHE A 126 14.48 -20.18 15.64
N ASP A 127 14.59 -20.30 14.32
CA ASP A 127 15.14 -19.23 13.49
C ASP A 127 14.22 -17.99 13.46
N ILE A 128 12.88 -18.15 13.53
CA ILE A 128 11.93 -17.02 13.69
C ILE A 128 12.24 -16.24 14.97
N LEU A 129 12.35 -16.92 16.10
CA LEU A 129 12.63 -16.26 17.38
C LEU A 129 14.00 -15.57 17.38
N ARG A 130 15.02 -16.21 16.80
CA ARG A 130 16.36 -15.64 16.63
C ARG A 130 16.34 -14.40 15.74
N PHE A 131 15.64 -14.47 14.60
CA PHE A 131 15.48 -13.37 13.66
C PHE A 131 14.79 -12.15 14.31
N ASN A 132 13.67 -12.40 14.98
CA ASN A 132 12.92 -11.35 15.66
C ASN A 132 13.80 -10.63 16.69
N LYS A 133 14.51 -11.38 17.55
CA LYS A 133 15.43 -10.82 18.54
C LYS A 133 16.55 -9.99 17.89
N GLN A 134 17.22 -10.55 16.86
CA GLN A 134 18.33 -9.88 16.17
C GLN A 134 17.87 -8.60 15.48
N CYS A 135 16.75 -8.65 14.73
CA CYS A 135 16.24 -7.50 14.00
C CYS A 135 15.72 -6.40 14.94
N THR A 136 15.08 -6.75 16.06
CA THR A 136 14.67 -5.77 17.08
C THR A 136 15.89 -5.07 17.66
N GLN A 137 16.95 -5.79 18.04
CA GLN A 137 18.19 -5.20 18.54
C GLN A 137 18.85 -4.25 17.53
N LEU A 138 18.89 -4.62 16.23
CA LEU A 138 19.41 -3.76 15.17
C LEU A 138 18.57 -2.48 14.99
N ALA A 139 17.24 -2.61 15.10
CA ALA A 139 16.35 -1.45 14.98
C ALA A 139 16.51 -0.46 16.14
N GLU A 140 16.61 -0.97 17.37
CA GLU A 140 16.70 -0.16 18.59
C GLU A 140 18.09 0.47 18.80
N SER A 141 19.16 -0.21 18.37
CA SER A 141 20.53 0.29 18.51
C SER A 141 20.94 1.38 17.55
N GLY A 142 20.11 1.71 16.54
CA GLY A 142 20.46 2.65 15.47
C GLY A 142 21.43 2.09 14.41
N ALA A 143 21.85 0.82 14.54
CA ALA A 143 22.79 0.18 13.63
C ALA A 143 22.27 -0.05 12.22
N LEU A 144 20.95 0.14 11.98
CA LEU A 144 20.34 -0.01 10.67
C LEU A 144 20.93 0.92 9.61
N ASN A 145 21.41 2.10 9.99
CA ASN A 145 21.99 3.07 9.05
C ASN A 145 23.35 2.60 8.48
N GLN A 146 23.99 1.63 9.13
CA GLN A 146 25.27 1.03 8.70
C GLN A 146 25.07 -0.32 8.00
N LEU A 147 23.83 -0.84 7.96
CA LEU A 147 23.51 -2.13 7.37
C LEU A 147 23.24 -1.97 5.86
N ASN A 148 24.23 -2.32 5.04
CA ASN A 148 24.17 -2.25 3.58
C ASN A 148 23.85 -3.61 2.91
N ASP A 149 23.61 -4.65 3.70
CA ASP A 149 23.34 -5.98 3.17
C ASP A 149 21.98 -6.03 2.46
N SER A 150 21.93 -6.79 1.37
CA SER A 150 20.65 -7.26 0.83
C SER A 150 20.00 -8.28 1.79
N VAL A 151 18.72 -8.56 1.59
CA VAL A 151 18.03 -9.66 2.31
C VAL A 151 18.77 -10.97 2.11
N ALA A 152 19.21 -11.29 0.88
CA ALA A 152 19.96 -12.52 0.58
C ALA A 152 21.26 -12.61 1.37
N ASP A 153 22.05 -11.52 1.37
CA ASP A 153 23.34 -11.48 2.07
C ASP A 153 23.16 -11.62 3.57
N PHE A 154 22.21 -10.88 4.15
CA PHE A 154 21.94 -10.93 5.59
C PHE A 154 21.53 -12.34 6.04
N LEU A 155 20.60 -12.99 5.31
CA LEU A 155 20.16 -14.34 5.64
C LEU A 155 21.29 -15.37 5.51
N SER A 156 22.18 -15.20 4.52
CA SER A 156 23.33 -16.06 4.28
C SER A 156 24.42 -15.88 5.37
N LYS A 157 24.86 -14.64 5.60
CA LYS A 157 25.88 -14.29 6.61
C LYS A 157 25.50 -14.76 8.01
N ASN A 158 24.22 -14.63 8.36
CA ASN A 158 23.68 -15.05 9.66
C ASN A 158 23.25 -16.53 9.69
N ARG A 159 23.51 -17.31 8.64
CA ARG A 159 23.25 -18.76 8.57
C ARG A 159 21.80 -19.13 8.94
N TYR A 160 20.82 -18.39 8.41
CA TYR A 160 19.42 -18.75 8.55
C TYR A 160 19.10 -19.99 7.72
N SER A 161 18.32 -20.92 8.29
CA SER A 161 18.00 -22.18 7.62
C SER A 161 17.14 -21.98 6.37
N LYS A 162 17.25 -22.94 5.43
CA LYS A 162 16.36 -22.99 4.27
C LYS A 162 14.89 -23.01 4.68
N TYR A 163 14.57 -23.72 5.76
CA TYR A 163 13.20 -23.84 6.26
C TYR A 163 12.65 -22.51 6.77
N PHE A 164 13.45 -21.69 7.46
CA PHE A 164 13.09 -20.32 7.83
C PHE A 164 12.83 -19.47 6.59
N LYS A 165 13.74 -19.50 5.61
CA LYS A 165 13.59 -18.73 4.37
C LYS A 165 12.34 -19.12 3.59
N ASP A 166 12.17 -20.42 3.30
CA ASP A 166 11.15 -20.90 2.36
C ASP A 166 9.75 -21.03 2.98
N TRP A 167 9.65 -21.28 4.29
CA TRP A 167 8.37 -21.56 4.96
C TRP A 167 7.83 -20.43 5.81
N TYR A 168 8.65 -19.41 6.10
CA TYR A 168 8.23 -18.25 6.89
C TYR A 168 8.59 -16.93 6.24
N PHE A 169 9.90 -16.65 6.04
CA PHE A 169 10.36 -15.30 5.74
C PHE A 169 9.92 -14.82 4.36
N LEU A 170 10.19 -15.58 3.30
CA LEU A 170 9.81 -15.25 1.93
C LEU A 170 8.27 -15.24 1.74
N PRO A 171 7.50 -16.20 2.30
CA PRO A 171 6.05 -16.08 2.38
C PRO A 171 5.55 -14.79 3.02
N MET A 172 6.11 -14.39 4.16
CA MET A 172 5.70 -13.20 4.89
C MET A 172 5.95 -11.92 4.07
N ILE A 173 7.17 -11.73 3.60
CA ILE A 173 7.51 -10.53 2.82
C ILE A 173 6.80 -10.50 1.47
N GLY A 174 6.60 -11.66 0.85
CA GLY A 174 5.81 -11.79 -0.37
C GLY A 174 4.35 -11.41 -0.20
N ALA A 175 3.77 -11.73 0.93
CA ALA A 175 2.41 -11.33 1.25
C ALA A 175 2.29 -9.81 1.43
N ILE A 176 3.33 -9.13 1.94
CA ILE A 176 3.32 -7.68 2.20
C ILE A 176 3.45 -6.87 0.92
N TRP A 177 4.43 -7.19 0.07
CA TRP A 177 4.73 -6.40 -1.14
C TRP A 177 4.25 -7.02 -2.45
N SER A 178 3.69 -8.24 -2.41
CA SER A 178 3.12 -8.92 -3.58
C SER A 178 4.07 -9.02 -4.78
N CYS A 179 5.39 -9.00 -4.54
CA CYS A 179 6.41 -9.07 -5.57
C CYS A 179 7.10 -10.45 -5.63
N PRO A 180 7.73 -10.81 -6.77
CA PRO A 180 8.43 -12.08 -6.93
C PRO A 180 9.52 -12.29 -5.87
N VAL A 181 9.69 -13.54 -5.46
CA VAL A 181 10.64 -13.93 -4.40
C VAL A 181 12.06 -13.47 -4.69
N GLU A 182 12.53 -13.54 -5.94
CA GLU A 182 13.87 -13.11 -6.33
C GLU A 182 14.10 -11.63 -6.09
N GLN A 183 13.12 -10.78 -6.44
CA GLN A 183 13.22 -9.35 -6.22
C GLN A 183 13.30 -9.02 -4.72
N MET A 184 12.57 -9.77 -3.87
CA MET A 184 12.62 -9.57 -2.43
C MET A 184 13.98 -9.85 -1.82
N LEU A 185 14.74 -10.78 -2.39
CA LEU A 185 16.09 -11.11 -1.95
C LEU A 185 17.10 -9.98 -2.21
N GLU A 186 16.82 -9.12 -3.18
CA GLU A 186 17.64 -7.94 -3.51
C GLU A 186 17.29 -6.70 -2.67
N PHE A 187 16.20 -6.73 -1.90
CA PHE A 187 15.80 -5.59 -1.06
C PHE A 187 16.88 -5.28 -0.02
N PRO A 188 17.12 -3.99 0.29
CA PRO A 188 17.97 -3.60 1.40
C PRO A 188 17.41 -4.12 2.73
N MET A 189 18.23 -4.90 3.46
CA MET A 189 17.78 -5.50 4.72
C MET A 189 17.45 -4.45 5.79
N SER A 190 18.13 -3.32 5.79
CA SER A 190 17.83 -2.19 6.69
C SER A 190 16.40 -1.66 6.52
N THR A 191 15.94 -1.52 5.28
CA THR A 191 14.58 -1.10 4.93
C THR A 191 13.56 -2.13 5.41
N MET A 192 13.84 -3.42 5.16
CA MET A 192 13.02 -4.55 5.59
C MET A 192 12.86 -4.60 7.11
N ILE A 193 13.97 -4.50 7.86
CA ILE A 193 13.92 -4.52 9.33
C ILE A 193 13.14 -3.32 9.86
N ARG A 194 13.41 -2.11 9.35
CA ARG A 194 12.71 -0.90 9.77
C ARG A 194 11.21 -1.03 9.59
N PHE A 195 10.80 -1.52 8.43
CA PHE A 195 9.41 -1.77 8.13
C PHE A 195 8.79 -2.79 9.10
N CYS A 196 9.39 -3.97 9.22
CA CYS A 196 8.87 -5.04 10.10
C CYS A 196 8.81 -4.62 11.57
N HIS A 197 9.80 -3.85 12.04
CA HIS A 197 9.84 -3.32 13.41
C HIS A 197 8.71 -2.31 13.64
N ASN A 198 8.56 -1.33 12.75
CA ASN A 198 7.52 -0.30 12.85
C ASN A 198 6.11 -0.91 12.86
N HIS A 199 5.87 -1.93 12.02
CA HIS A 199 4.56 -2.59 11.90
C HIS A 199 4.33 -3.71 12.94
N GLY A 200 5.28 -3.93 13.86
CA GLY A 200 5.15 -4.97 14.90
C GLY A 200 5.19 -6.41 14.37
N LEU A 201 5.70 -6.62 13.15
CA LEU A 201 5.72 -7.94 12.50
C LEU A 201 6.79 -8.88 13.07
N ILE A 202 7.84 -8.32 13.69
CA ILE A 202 8.89 -9.06 14.38
C ILE A 202 8.68 -9.11 15.91
N GLN A 203 7.50 -8.69 16.38
CA GLN A 203 7.09 -8.76 17.78
C GLN A 203 6.19 -9.99 18.01
N VAL A 204 6.47 -10.73 19.08
CA VAL A 204 5.63 -11.85 19.51
C VAL A 204 4.50 -11.34 20.41
N ASN A 205 4.83 -10.41 21.31
CA ASN A 205 3.91 -9.76 22.25
C ASN A 205 3.72 -8.29 21.86
N ASP A 206 2.71 -7.63 22.43
CA ASP A 206 2.41 -6.20 22.23
C ASP A 206 2.22 -5.82 20.74
N ARG A 207 1.54 -6.66 19.99
CA ARG A 207 1.17 -6.37 18.61
C ARG A 207 0.11 -5.27 18.59
N PRO A 208 0.19 -4.32 17.64
CA PRO A 208 -0.84 -3.28 17.51
C PRO A 208 -2.20 -3.90 17.20
N GLN A 209 -3.27 -3.32 17.76
CA GLN A 209 -4.63 -3.63 17.32
C GLN A 209 -4.83 -3.05 15.92
N TRP A 210 -5.21 -3.90 14.99
CA TRP A 210 -5.56 -3.50 13.64
C TRP A 210 -7.03 -3.13 13.55
N MET A 211 -7.32 -2.20 12.65
CA MET A 211 -8.63 -1.61 12.44
C MET A 211 -8.98 -1.67 10.96
N THR A 212 -10.27 -1.59 10.66
CA THR A 212 -10.79 -1.44 9.30
C THR A 212 -11.92 -0.40 9.28
N VAL A 213 -12.26 0.10 8.09
CA VAL A 213 -13.36 1.06 7.91
C VAL A 213 -14.68 0.31 7.78
N ASN A 214 -15.67 0.66 8.59
CA ASN A 214 -17.02 0.09 8.51
C ASN A 214 -17.70 0.52 7.20
N GLY A 215 -18.24 -0.45 6.46
CA GLY A 215 -18.84 -0.21 5.14
C GLY A 215 -17.82 -0.13 3.99
N GLY A 216 -16.54 -0.36 4.32
CA GLY A 216 -15.41 -0.31 3.40
C GLY A 216 -14.76 1.07 3.29
N SER A 217 -13.58 1.10 2.72
CA SER A 217 -12.75 2.30 2.58
C SER A 217 -13.42 3.44 1.79
N ARG A 218 -14.37 3.13 0.93
CA ARG A 218 -15.21 4.14 0.26
C ARG A 218 -15.88 5.13 1.22
N GLU A 219 -16.10 4.76 2.48
CA GLU A 219 -16.77 5.63 3.44
C GLU A 219 -15.92 6.85 3.82
N TYR A 220 -14.61 6.69 3.98
CA TYR A 220 -13.75 7.85 4.19
C TYR A 220 -13.61 8.67 2.89
N VAL A 221 -13.56 8.01 1.73
CA VAL A 221 -13.50 8.70 0.43
C VAL A 221 -14.74 9.58 0.21
N LYS A 222 -15.93 9.07 0.49
CA LYS A 222 -17.17 9.88 0.42
C LYS A 222 -17.12 11.10 1.31
N ARG A 223 -16.64 10.94 2.56
CA ARG A 223 -16.57 12.01 3.55
C ARG A 223 -15.56 13.09 3.18
N ILE A 224 -14.36 12.70 2.73
CA ILE A 224 -13.35 13.67 2.29
C ILE A 224 -13.82 14.42 1.03
N VAL A 225 -14.42 13.73 0.05
CA VAL A 225 -15.02 14.34 -1.15
C VAL A 225 -16.12 15.33 -0.79
N ALA A 226 -16.99 15.01 0.17
CA ALA A 226 -18.02 15.95 0.63
C ALA A 226 -17.42 17.21 1.26
N LYS A 227 -16.35 17.09 2.05
CA LYS A 227 -15.62 18.24 2.62
C LYS A 227 -14.94 19.07 1.54
N LEU A 228 -14.29 18.44 0.55
CA LEU A 228 -13.65 19.13 -0.57
C LEU A 228 -14.67 19.93 -1.39
N ASN A 229 -15.82 19.33 -1.73
CA ASN A 229 -16.88 20.02 -2.45
C ASN A 229 -17.43 21.22 -1.65
N ALA A 230 -17.62 21.06 -0.34
CA ALA A 230 -18.07 22.15 0.54
C ALA A 230 -17.05 23.30 0.62
N SER A 231 -15.76 23.02 0.44
CA SER A 231 -14.69 24.02 0.40
C SER A 231 -14.45 24.61 -1.02
N GLY A 232 -15.28 24.25 -2.03
CA GLY A 232 -15.16 24.80 -3.39
C GLY A 232 -14.17 24.10 -4.29
N VAL A 233 -13.52 23.02 -3.85
CA VAL A 233 -12.63 22.19 -4.68
C VAL A 233 -13.45 21.56 -5.82
N GLN A 234 -12.98 21.73 -7.06
CA GLN A 234 -13.61 21.12 -8.24
C GLN A 234 -13.02 19.72 -8.49
N ILE A 235 -13.84 18.69 -8.40
CA ILE A 235 -13.42 17.32 -8.73
C ILE A 235 -13.80 17.02 -10.18
N ILE A 236 -12.78 16.86 -11.03
CA ILE A 236 -12.91 16.71 -12.47
C ILE A 236 -12.64 15.25 -12.84
N LYS A 237 -13.68 14.53 -13.26
CA LYS A 237 -13.56 13.14 -13.76
C LYS A 237 -13.16 13.17 -15.24
N ASP A 238 -11.88 13.43 -15.47
CA ASP A 238 -11.27 13.41 -16.79
C ASP A 238 -9.79 13.04 -16.66
N GLN A 239 -9.29 12.26 -17.61
CA GLN A 239 -7.92 11.81 -17.61
C GLN A 239 -7.00 12.90 -18.15
N VAL A 240 -6.03 13.34 -17.35
CA VAL A 240 -4.98 14.22 -17.81
C VAL A 240 -4.04 13.42 -18.72
N THR A 241 -3.81 13.93 -19.91
CA THR A 241 -2.93 13.31 -20.93
C THR A 241 -1.58 14.00 -21.03
N THR A 242 -1.56 15.34 -20.86
CA THR A 242 -0.32 16.11 -21.00
C THR A 242 -0.31 17.31 -20.08
N VAL A 243 0.83 17.56 -19.48
CA VAL A 243 1.15 18.78 -18.73
C VAL A 243 2.34 19.45 -19.39
N ARG A 244 2.22 20.74 -19.70
CA ARG A 244 3.30 21.58 -20.23
C ARG A 244 3.55 22.76 -19.30
N ARG A 245 4.81 23.07 -19.10
CA ARG A 245 5.25 24.09 -18.12
C ARG A 245 5.96 25.23 -18.83
N GLY A 246 5.23 26.32 -19.05
CA GLY A 246 5.70 27.56 -19.68
C GLY A 246 5.58 28.76 -18.75
N LYS A 247 4.94 29.82 -19.24
CA LYS A 247 4.56 30.99 -18.43
C LYS A 247 3.48 30.64 -17.40
N SER A 248 2.65 29.68 -17.69
CA SER A 248 1.70 29.01 -16.81
C SER A 248 1.78 27.51 -17.01
N ILE A 249 1.20 26.74 -16.10
CA ILE A 249 1.05 25.30 -16.26
C ILE A 249 -0.17 25.04 -17.12
N GLU A 250 -0.01 24.34 -18.23
CA GLU A 250 -1.10 23.89 -19.11
C GLU A 250 -1.40 22.43 -18.82
N VAL A 251 -2.65 22.14 -18.49
CA VAL A 251 -3.17 20.77 -18.25
C VAL A 251 -4.16 20.44 -19.36
N LEU A 252 -3.81 19.44 -20.17
CA LEU A 252 -4.65 18.90 -21.25
C LEU A 252 -5.23 17.56 -20.82
N THR A 253 -6.54 17.38 -21.05
CA THR A 253 -7.24 16.13 -20.74
C THR A 253 -7.61 15.34 -22.00
N GLU A 254 -8.04 14.08 -21.82
CA GLU A 254 -8.49 13.20 -22.90
C GLU A 254 -9.69 13.79 -23.68
N ASN A 255 -10.57 14.51 -22.99
CA ASN A 255 -11.72 15.21 -23.61
C ASN A 255 -11.32 16.54 -24.29
N ASN A 256 -10.02 16.78 -24.53
CA ASN A 256 -9.46 18.00 -25.13
C ASN A 256 -9.77 19.29 -24.33
N SER A 257 -10.01 19.20 -23.03
CA SER A 257 -10.10 20.37 -22.17
C SER A 257 -8.69 20.86 -21.84
N LEU A 258 -8.42 22.13 -22.11
CA LEU A 258 -7.16 22.81 -21.78
C LEU A 258 -7.43 23.84 -20.69
N LYS A 259 -6.76 23.71 -19.54
CA LYS A 259 -6.82 24.67 -18.44
C LYS A 259 -5.44 25.12 -18.01
N HIS A 260 -5.38 26.33 -17.44
CA HIS A 260 -4.14 26.95 -16.98
C HIS A 260 -4.12 27.08 -15.47
N TYR A 261 -2.93 26.83 -14.87
CA TYR A 261 -2.69 26.81 -13.42
C TYR A 261 -1.37 27.49 -13.08
N ASP A 262 -1.28 27.94 -11.83
CA ASP A 262 -0.03 28.46 -11.25
C ASP A 262 0.89 27.32 -10.84
N HIS A 263 0.31 26.24 -10.27
CA HIS A 263 1.03 25.06 -9.82
C HIS A 263 0.31 23.76 -10.26
N VAL A 264 1.11 22.70 -10.41
CA VAL A 264 0.63 21.33 -10.60
C VAL A 264 1.22 20.38 -9.56
N ILE A 265 0.35 19.50 -9.04
CA ILE A 265 0.72 18.44 -8.10
C ILE A 265 0.38 17.11 -8.73
N PHE A 266 1.39 16.28 -9.00
CA PHE A 266 1.18 14.91 -9.44
C PHE A 266 1.04 13.98 -8.24
N ALA A 267 -0.15 13.41 -8.08
CA ALA A 267 -0.51 12.43 -7.06
C ALA A 267 -0.79 11.05 -7.67
N SER A 268 -0.31 10.82 -8.88
CA SER A 268 -0.37 9.57 -9.65
C SER A 268 0.88 8.71 -9.45
N HIS A 269 0.93 7.54 -10.09
CA HIS A 269 2.15 6.74 -10.16
C HIS A 269 3.27 7.54 -10.84
N SER A 270 4.53 7.29 -10.45
CA SER A 270 5.66 8.06 -10.97
C SER A 270 5.89 7.87 -12.47
N ASP A 271 5.66 6.68 -13.00
CA ASP A 271 5.72 6.36 -14.42
C ASP A 271 4.59 7.05 -15.21
N GLN A 272 3.36 7.04 -14.70
CA GLN A 272 2.23 7.77 -15.26
C GLN A 272 2.50 9.29 -15.24
N THR A 273 3.06 9.80 -14.14
CA THR A 273 3.48 11.19 -14.03
C THR A 273 4.48 11.55 -15.12
N LEU A 274 5.53 10.74 -15.28
CA LEU A 274 6.55 10.96 -16.31
C LEU A 274 5.96 10.96 -17.72
N ASN A 275 5.02 10.06 -17.99
CA ASN A 275 4.33 10.00 -19.30
C ASN A 275 3.46 11.22 -19.60
N MET A 276 2.90 11.88 -18.56
CA MET A 276 2.11 13.11 -18.73
C MET A 276 3.00 14.37 -18.88
N LEU A 277 4.25 14.34 -18.41
CA LEU A 277 5.19 15.46 -18.51
C LEU A 277 5.73 15.58 -19.94
N GLY A 278 5.17 16.49 -20.73
CA GLY A 278 5.61 16.75 -22.11
C GLY A 278 7.00 17.39 -22.24
N ASP A 279 7.55 17.90 -21.13
CA ASP A 279 8.79 18.66 -21.07
C ASP A 279 9.67 18.26 -19.86
N ALA A 280 9.68 16.96 -19.53
CA ALA A 280 10.40 16.42 -18.38
C ALA A 280 11.91 16.78 -18.41
N HIS A 281 12.40 17.29 -17.27
CA HIS A 281 13.84 17.52 -17.08
C HIS A 281 14.57 16.17 -16.86
N PRO A 282 15.88 16.04 -17.22
CA PRO A 282 16.64 14.81 -17.00
C PRO A 282 16.57 14.26 -15.56
N ASP A 283 16.58 15.11 -14.54
CA ASP A 283 16.45 14.68 -13.14
C ASP A 283 15.06 14.13 -12.85
N GLU A 284 13.99 14.74 -13.38
CA GLU A 284 12.63 14.21 -13.29
C GLU A 284 12.53 12.85 -13.97
N ALA A 285 13.06 12.72 -15.18
CA ALA A 285 13.08 11.46 -15.92
C ALA A 285 13.84 10.36 -15.15
N LYS A 286 14.99 10.72 -14.56
CA LYS A 286 15.80 9.82 -13.75
C LYS A 286 15.05 9.36 -12.49
N ILE A 287 14.50 10.30 -11.72
CA ILE A 287 13.89 10.02 -10.41
C ILE A 287 12.54 9.32 -10.59
N LEU A 288 11.65 9.85 -11.43
CA LEU A 288 10.32 9.28 -11.66
C LEU A 288 10.38 7.93 -12.39
N GLY A 289 11.31 7.77 -13.33
CA GLY A 289 11.51 6.54 -14.09
C GLY A 289 12.21 5.42 -13.33
N ALA A 290 12.79 5.70 -12.15
CA ALA A 290 13.46 4.69 -11.34
C ALA A 290 12.48 3.76 -10.61
N VAL A 291 11.26 4.21 -10.33
CA VAL A 291 10.23 3.42 -9.64
C VAL A 291 9.44 2.63 -10.67
N ARG A 292 9.60 1.32 -10.65
CA ARG A 292 8.88 0.39 -11.52
C ARG A 292 7.60 -0.07 -10.85
N TYR A 293 6.60 -0.43 -11.66
CA TYR A 293 5.32 -0.94 -11.17
C TYR A 293 5.08 -2.36 -11.66
N GLN A 294 4.46 -3.16 -10.79
CA GLN A 294 4.06 -4.53 -11.08
C GLN A 294 2.55 -4.64 -11.08
N LYS A 295 2.01 -5.23 -12.13
CA LYS A 295 0.60 -5.59 -12.21
C LYS A 295 0.29 -6.74 -11.28
N ASN A 296 -0.79 -6.57 -10.52
CA ASN A 296 -1.30 -7.54 -9.57
C ASN A 296 -2.79 -7.73 -9.82
N ARG A 297 -3.18 -8.96 -10.05
CA ARG A 297 -4.56 -9.35 -10.32
C ARG A 297 -5.26 -9.74 -9.04
N ALA A 298 -6.30 -9.01 -8.63
CA ALA A 298 -7.14 -9.30 -7.50
C ALA A 298 -8.46 -9.95 -7.98
N VAL A 299 -8.81 -11.10 -7.41
CA VAL A 299 -10.03 -11.84 -7.74
C VAL A 299 -10.88 -11.98 -6.49
N VAL A 300 -12.10 -11.43 -6.53
CA VAL A 300 -13.10 -11.60 -5.47
C VAL A 300 -13.92 -12.86 -5.73
N HIS A 301 -14.02 -13.74 -4.74
CA HIS A 301 -14.72 -15.01 -4.88
C HIS A 301 -15.18 -15.59 -3.53
N THR A 302 -15.98 -16.67 -3.61
CA THR A 302 -16.43 -17.46 -2.44
C THR A 302 -15.91 -18.89 -2.47
N ASP A 303 -14.82 -19.16 -3.19
CA ASP A 303 -14.24 -20.49 -3.31
C ASP A 303 -13.28 -20.80 -2.15
N ARG A 304 -13.74 -21.63 -1.19
CA ARG A 304 -12.96 -22.08 -0.02
C ARG A 304 -11.73 -22.91 -0.39
N SER A 305 -11.70 -23.51 -1.59
CA SER A 305 -10.61 -24.40 -2.00
C SER A 305 -9.26 -23.69 -2.24
N LEU A 306 -9.24 -22.34 -2.19
CA LEU A 306 -8.03 -21.52 -2.25
C LEU A 306 -7.48 -21.18 -0.86
N LEU A 307 -8.23 -21.46 0.20
CA LEU A 307 -7.78 -21.33 1.60
C LEU A 307 -7.03 -22.60 2.04
N PRO A 308 -6.29 -22.57 3.16
CA PRO A 308 -5.69 -23.76 3.73
C PRO A 308 -6.70 -24.90 3.92
N GLN A 309 -6.27 -26.16 3.70
CA GLN A 309 -7.10 -27.34 3.91
C GLN A 309 -7.52 -27.51 5.38
N ASN A 310 -6.57 -27.18 6.30
CA ASN A 310 -6.85 -27.15 7.72
C ASN A 310 -7.48 -25.80 8.10
N GLU A 311 -8.79 -25.81 8.41
CA GLU A 311 -9.52 -24.58 8.77
C GLU A 311 -8.95 -23.86 10.01
N ASN A 312 -8.27 -24.57 10.92
CA ASN A 312 -7.57 -23.95 12.04
C ASN A 312 -6.43 -23.02 11.58
N CYS A 313 -5.94 -23.18 10.35
CA CYS A 313 -4.93 -22.29 9.76
C CYS A 313 -5.53 -21.08 9.05
N TRP A 314 -6.86 -20.98 8.90
CA TRP A 314 -7.48 -19.85 8.26
C TRP A 314 -7.16 -18.55 8.98
N SER A 315 -6.49 -17.67 8.30
CA SER A 315 -6.01 -16.38 8.80
C SER A 315 -6.58 -15.25 7.95
N ALA A 316 -6.43 -14.03 8.41
CA ALA A 316 -6.79 -12.86 7.61
C ALA A 316 -6.02 -12.84 6.28
N TRP A 317 -4.74 -13.21 6.32
CA TRP A 317 -3.84 -13.33 5.17
C TRP A 317 -3.36 -14.77 5.04
N ASN A 318 -3.72 -15.43 3.95
CA ASN A 318 -3.37 -16.83 3.69
C ASN A 318 -2.45 -16.90 2.48
N TYR A 319 -1.14 -17.06 2.73
CA TYR A 319 -0.16 -17.25 1.69
C TYR A 319 -0.25 -18.64 1.09
N THR A 320 -0.22 -18.70 -0.24
CA THR A 320 -0.03 -19.95 -0.97
C THR A 320 0.94 -19.75 -2.14
N THR A 321 1.52 -20.83 -2.62
CA THR A 321 2.44 -20.82 -3.75
C THR A 321 2.22 -22.03 -4.64
N ASN A 322 2.78 -22.01 -5.85
CA ASN A 322 2.79 -23.18 -6.72
C ASN A 322 3.91 -24.15 -6.29
N ASN A 323 3.76 -25.42 -6.65
CA ASN A 323 4.76 -26.47 -6.37
C ASN A 323 5.87 -26.50 -7.44
N ARG A 324 6.59 -25.38 -7.63
CA ARG A 324 7.69 -25.30 -8.58
C ARG A 324 9.06 -25.32 -7.90
N ALA A 325 10.04 -25.95 -8.56
CA ALA A 325 11.33 -26.26 -7.96
C ALA A 325 12.24 -25.04 -7.80
N THR A 326 12.15 -24.06 -8.70
CA THR A 326 13.01 -22.87 -8.67
C THR A 326 12.32 -21.69 -8.01
N LEU A 327 13.10 -20.82 -7.37
CA LEU A 327 12.58 -19.59 -6.75
C LEU A 327 11.96 -18.65 -7.80
N ALA A 328 12.57 -18.57 -8.98
CA ALA A 328 12.09 -17.77 -10.11
C ALA A 328 10.67 -18.13 -10.56
N ASP A 329 10.34 -19.43 -10.50
CA ASP A 329 9.03 -19.92 -10.92
C ASP A 329 7.97 -19.88 -9.80
N ARG A 330 8.36 -19.54 -8.57
CA ARG A 330 7.43 -19.46 -7.44
C ARG A 330 6.58 -18.21 -7.53
N ARG A 331 5.30 -18.43 -7.81
CA ARG A 331 4.30 -17.37 -7.74
C ARG A 331 3.85 -17.18 -6.29
N VAL A 332 3.78 -15.92 -5.90
CA VAL A 332 3.20 -15.51 -4.60
C VAL A 332 1.72 -15.24 -4.81
N CYS A 333 0.90 -15.93 -4.03
CA CYS A 333 -0.53 -15.66 -3.93
C CYS A 333 -0.89 -15.40 -2.47
N VAL A 334 -1.69 -14.37 -2.25
CA VAL A 334 -2.28 -14.09 -0.94
C VAL A 334 -3.79 -14.13 -1.06
N ASN A 335 -4.42 -14.98 -0.26
CA ASN A 335 -5.87 -15.06 -0.16
C ASN A 335 -6.30 -14.31 1.11
N TYR A 336 -6.83 -13.12 0.94
CA TYR A 336 -7.39 -12.31 2.03
C TYR A 336 -8.77 -12.84 2.39
N LEU A 337 -8.92 -13.39 3.59
CA LEU A 337 -10.22 -13.84 4.11
C LEU A 337 -10.93 -12.64 4.74
N ILE A 338 -11.82 -12.05 3.98
CA ILE A 338 -12.52 -10.81 4.36
C ILE A 338 -13.35 -10.98 5.63
N ASN A 339 -13.86 -12.18 5.89
CA ASN A 339 -14.56 -12.50 7.14
C ASN A 339 -13.76 -12.22 8.42
N LYS A 340 -12.43 -12.15 8.31
CA LYS A 340 -11.52 -11.81 9.43
C LYS A 340 -11.03 -10.36 9.38
N LEU A 341 -11.16 -9.73 8.24
CA LEU A 341 -10.66 -8.37 7.98
C LEU A 341 -11.73 -7.31 8.17
N GLN A 342 -12.98 -7.59 7.78
CA GLN A 342 -14.07 -6.63 7.83
C GLN A 342 -15.30 -7.23 8.54
N PRO A 343 -16.08 -6.43 9.25
CA PRO A 343 -17.41 -6.86 9.72
C PRO A 343 -18.30 -7.17 8.53
N LEU A 344 -18.78 -8.40 8.44
CA LEU A 344 -19.69 -8.85 7.38
C LEU A 344 -21.10 -9.10 7.92
N PRO A 345 -22.13 -9.04 7.06
CA PRO A 345 -23.50 -9.35 7.45
C PRO A 345 -23.64 -10.76 8.05
N ALA A 346 -24.47 -10.90 9.09
CA ALA A 346 -24.69 -12.18 9.74
C ALA A 346 -25.22 -13.27 8.78
N ALA A 347 -25.94 -12.88 7.72
CA ALA A 347 -26.39 -13.79 6.66
C ALA A 347 -25.22 -14.48 5.93
N TRP A 348 -24.02 -13.89 5.94
CA TRP A 348 -22.82 -14.41 5.26
C TRP A 348 -21.93 -15.27 6.14
N LYS A 349 -22.34 -15.61 7.37
CA LYS A 349 -21.51 -16.34 8.36
C LYS A 349 -20.92 -17.64 7.82
N ASP A 350 -21.63 -18.33 6.93
CA ASP A 350 -21.25 -19.62 6.37
C ASP A 350 -20.57 -19.48 4.98
N GLN A 351 -20.42 -18.26 4.49
CA GLN A 351 -19.77 -17.93 3.22
C GLN A 351 -18.33 -17.46 3.47
N ALA A 352 -17.36 -18.09 2.81
CA ALA A 352 -16.00 -17.56 2.79
C ALA A 352 -15.92 -16.49 1.71
N VAL A 353 -15.77 -15.23 2.11
CA VAL A 353 -15.52 -14.11 1.18
C VAL A 353 -14.02 -13.90 1.10
N VAL A 354 -13.46 -14.08 -0.09
CA VAL A 354 -12.02 -14.08 -0.32
C VAL A 354 -11.65 -13.10 -1.44
N VAL A 355 -10.60 -12.34 -1.22
CA VAL A 355 -9.90 -11.59 -2.27
C VAL A 355 -8.54 -12.26 -2.48
N SER A 356 -8.37 -12.95 -3.60
CA SER A 356 -7.09 -13.58 -3.96
C SER A 356 -6.25 -12.66 -4.82
N LEU A 357 -5.05 -12.34 -4.34
CA LEU A 357 -4.08 -11.57 -5.11
C LEU A 357 -3.13 -12.54 -5.83
N ASN A 358 -3.07 -12.42 -7.16
CA ASN A 358 -2.28 -13.28 -8.04
C ASN A 358 -2.56 -14.78 -7.81
N PRO A 359 -3.81 -15.27 -7.91
CA PRO A 359 -4.14 -16.64 -7.60
C PRO A 359 -3.31 -17.62 -8.42
N VAL A 360 -2.69 -18.59 -7.74
CA VAL A 360 -1.92 -19.69 -8.40
C VAL A 360 -2.83 -20.79 -8.93
N LYS A 361 -4.04 -20.86 -8.41
CA LYS A 361 -5.15 -21.68 -8.89
C LYS A 361 -6.35 -20.77 -9.11
N GLU A 362 -6.99 -20.88 -10.27
CA GLU A 362 -8.21 -20.10 -10.53
C GLU A 362 -9.35 -20.53 -9.62
N PRO A 363 -10.11 -19.58 -9.05
CA PRO A 363 -11.38 -19.88 -8.40
C PRO A 363 -12.34 -20.51 -9.40
N GLN A 364 -13.24 -21.39 -8.92
CA GLN A 364 -14.31 -21.93 -9.75
C GLN A 364 -15.13 -20.80 -10.36
N ALA A 365 -15.37 -20.84 -11.67
CA ALA A 365 -16.03 -19.76 -12.41
C ALA A 365 -17.37 -19.30 -11.79
N ARG A 366 -18.18 -20.25 -11.29
CA ARG A 366 -19.46 -19.96 -10.62
C ARG A 366 -19.33 -19.20 -9.29
N LEU A 367 -18.16 -19.31 -8.63
CA LEU A 367 -17.86 -18.69 -7.34
C LEU A 367 -17.08 -17.38 -7.49
N LYS A 368 -16.58 -17.08 -8.68
CA LYS A 368 -15.91 -15.81 -9.00
C LYS A 368 -16.94 -14.70 -9.09
N ARG A 369 -16.65 -13.56 -8.49
CA ARG A 369 -17.57 -12.40 -8.44
C ARG A 369 -17.02 -11.20 -9.22
N MET A 370 -15.75 -10.88 -9.05
CA MET A 370 -15.13 -9.74 -9.70
C MET A 370 -13.63 -9.97 -9.89
N GLU A 371 -13.06 -9.26 -10.85
CA GLU A 371 -11.62 -9.23 -11.11
C GLU A 371 -11.19 -7.79 -11.30
N ILE A 372 -10.06 -7.42 -10.68
CA ILE A 372 -9.51 -6.07 -10.66
C ILE A 372 -8.01 -6.19 -10.90
N GLU A 373 -7.44 -5.32 -11.74
CA GLU A 373 -6.00 -5.19 -11.91
C GLU A 373 -5.52 -3.99 -11.10
N TYR A 374 -4.53 -4.22 -10.24
CA TYR A 374 -3.79 -3.20 -9.49
C TYR A 374 -2.35 -3.12 -9.97
N GLU A 375 -1.72 -1.97 -9.75
CA GLU A 375 -0.31 -1.77 -9.98
C GLU A 375 0.35 -1.33 -8.67
N HIS A 376 1.39 -2.07 -8.25
CA HIS A 376 2.13 -1.76 -7.04
C HIS A 376 3.58 -1.39 -7.35
N PRO A 377 4.14 -0.36 -6.69
CA PRO A 377 5.53 0.01 -6.88
C PRO A 377 6.49 -1.07 -6.35
N ILE A 378 7.60 -1.26 -7.04
CA ILE A 378 8.69 -2.15 -6.65
C ILE A 378 9.77 -1.32 -5.98
N PHE A 379 10.08 -1.63 -4.72
CA PHE A 379 11.05 -0.89 -3.90
C PHE A 379 12.44 -1.52 -3.95
N ASP A 380 13.04 -1.58 -5.13
CA ASP A 380 14.44 -1.97 -5.28
C ASP A 380 15.41 -0.84 -4.87
N ALA A 381 16.70 -1.10 -4.93
CA ALA A 381 17.73 -0.13 -4.55
C ALA A 381 17.62 1.18 -5.36
N LYS A 382 17.24 1.11 -6.64
CA LYS A 382 17.09 2.30 -7.50
C LYS A 382 15.89 3.13 -7.09
N ALA A 383 14.77 2.50 -6.76
CA ALA A 383 13.57 3.18 -6.27
C ALA A 383 13.85 3.88 -4.94
N ILE A 384 14.58 3.24 -4.02
CA ILE A 384 14.96 3.82 -2.73
C ILE A 384 15.93 5.00 -2.91
N GLU A 385 16.91 4.90 -3.82
CA GLU A 385 17.79 6.02 -4.15
C GLU A 385 17.00 7.20 -4.73
N ALA A 386 16.06 6.93 -5.63
CA ALA A 386 15.20 7.95 -6.23
C ALA A 386 14.33 8.68 -5.17
N GLN A 387 13.78 7.94 -4.20
CA GLN A 387 13.05 8.54 -3.08
C GLN A 387 13.91 9.55 -2.29
N GLN A 388 15.19 9.25 -2.06
CA GLN A 388 16.12 10.15 -1.38
C GLN A 388 16.45 11.41 -2.20
N GLN A 389 16.38 11.33 -3.52
CA GLN A 389 16.63 12.43 -4.45
C GLN A 389 15.38 13.25 -4.80
N LEU A 390 14.19 12.88 -4.29
CA LEU A 390 12.93 13.54 -4.62
C LEU A 390 12.94 15.05 -4.37
N SER A 391 13.65 15.52 -3.35
CA SER A 391 13.81 16.94 -3.03
C SER A 391 14.45 17.75 -4.16
N LEU A 392 15.20 17.12 -5.07
CA LEU A 392 15.85 17.80 -6.20
C LEU A 392 14.86 18.24 -7.28
N ILE A 393 13.65 17.69 -7.29
CA ILE A 393 12.64 18.01 -8.29
C ILE A 393 11.37 18.65 -7.69
N GLN A 394 11.23 18.66 -6.36
CA GLN A 394 10.06 19.25 -5.69
C GLN A 394 10.02 20.77 -5.83
N GLY A 395 8.90 21.30 -6.30
CA GLY A 395 8.65 22.73 -6.48
C GLY A 395 9.35 23.34 -7.70
N ILE A 396 10.23 22.62 -8.38
CA ILE A 396 10.90 23.10 -9.58
C ILE A 396 9.89 23.32 -10.71
N ARG A 397 9.92 24.48 -11.34
CA ARG A 397 8.95 24.90 -12.38
C ARG A 397 7.50 24.76 -11.91
N ASN A 398 7.24 25.09 -10.63
CA ASN A 398 5.91 25.04 -10.00
C ASN A 398 5.27 23.63 -10.03
N THR A 399 6.09 22.60 -10.02
CA THR A 399 5.67 21.21 -10.15
C THR A 399 6.00 20.42 -8.90
N TRP A 400 5.04 19.66 -8.39
CA TRP A 400 5.13 18.93 -7.13
C TRP A 400 4.74 17.49 -7.33
N PHE A 401 5.33 16.58 -6.53
CA PHE A 401 5.14 15.15 -6.65
C PHE A 401 4.80 14.56 -5.29
N CYS A 402 3.72 13.78 -5.23
CA CYS A 402 3.36 12.99 -4.06
C CYS A 402 2.83 11.62 -4.50
N GLY A 403 2.73 10.69 -3.56
CA GLY A 403 2.27 9.34 -3.83
C GLY A 403 2.82 8.36 -2.80
N ALA A 404 2.17 7.21 -2.64
CA ALA A 404 2.64 6.16 -1.74
C ALA A 404 4.03 5.63 -2.15
N TRP A 405 4.41 5.77 -3.41
CA TRP A 405 5.72 5.39 -3.96
C TRP A 405 6.89 6.21 -3.37
N THR A 406 6.61 7.35 -2.73
CA THR A 406 7.62 8.16 -2.04
C THR A 406 8.03 7.61 -0.67
N GLY A 407 7.40 6.53 -0.21
CA GLY A 407 7.65 5.81 1.03
C GLY A 407 7.63 4.29 0.81
N TYR A 408 6.96 3.56 1.68
CA TYR A 408 6.88 2.09 1.63
C TYR A 408 5.69 1.56 0.80
N GLY A 409 4.90 2.43 0.18
CA GLY A 409 3.75 2.07 -0.64
C GLY A 409 2.42 1.97 0.10
N PHE A 410 2.33 2.42 1.35
CA PHE A 410 1.13 2.33 2.16
C PHE A 410 0.31 3.64 2.17
N HIS A 411 -0.93 3.56 2.63
CA HIS A 411 -1.83 4.71 2.73
C HIS A 411 -1.25 5.84 3.57
N GLU A 412 -0.56 5.54 4.67
CA GLU A 412 0.10 6.53 5.51
C GLU A 412 1.19 7.29 4.75
N ASP A 413 1.97 6.58 3.91
CA ASP A 413 3.02 7.21 3.10
C ASP A 413 2.41 8.13 2.05
N GLY A 414 1.34 7.66 1.39
CA GLY A 414 0.61 8.47 0.42
C GLY A 414 0.03 9.74 1.03
N LEU A 415 -0.67 9.62 2.15
CA LEU A 415 -1.24 10.77 2.87
C LEU A 415 -0.15 11.73 3.34
N ARG A 416 0.91 11.22 3.96
CA ARG A 416 2.06 12.01 4.41
C ARG A 416 2.67 12.83 3.27
N SER A 417 2.88 12.19 2.11
CA SER A 417 3.49 12.87 0.96
C SER A 417 2.62 14.01 0.43
N GLY A 418 1.30 13.81 0.37
CA GLY A 418 0.35 14.85 -0.02
C GLY A 418 0.31 16.02 0.96
N GLU A 419 0.27 15.74 2.27
CA GLU A 419 0.31 16.78 3.32
C GLU A 419 1.62 17.58 3.29
N LEU A 420 2.77 16.94 3.04
CA LEU A 420 4.06 17.64 2.94
C LEU A 420 4.10 18.60 1.75
N VAL A 421 3.55 18.20 0.59
CA VAL A 421 3.43 19.10 -0.57
C VAL A 421 2.51 20.26 -0.26
N ALA A 422 1.35 20.00 0.38
CA ALA A 422 0.43 21.06 0.78
C ALA A 422 1.10 22.07 1.72
N GLN A 423 1.82 21.60 2.74
CA GLN A 423 2.57 22.46 3.68
C GLN A 423 3.65 23.30 2.97
N ALA A 424 4.37 22.72 2.01
CA ALA A 424 5.39 23.44 1.26
C ALA A 424 4.78 24.56 0.40
N LEU A 425 3.64 24.29 -0.26
CA LEU A 425 2.92 25.29 -1.04
C LEU A 425 2.33 26.41 -0.18
N THR A 426 1.72 26.09 0.96
CA THR A 426 1.19 27.09 1.90
C THR A 426 2.33 28.01 2.39
N LYS A 427 3.48 27.43 2.73
CA LYS A 427 4.65 28.22 3.16
C LYS A 427 5.18 29.12 2.03
N LEU A 428 5.27 28.63 0.81
CA LEU A 428 5.70 29.41 -0.35
C LEU A 428 4.80 30.63 -0.55
N HIS A 429 3.50 30.42 -0.53
CA HIS A 429 2.49 31.47 -0.73
C HIS A 429 2.52 32.53 0.37
N SER A 430 2.69 32.17 1.65
CA SER A 430 2.80 33.13 2.74
C SER A 430 4.03 34.01 2.61
N THR A 431 5.16 33.48 2.13
CA THR A 431 6.38 34.25 1.91
C THR A 431 6.25 35.24 0.75
N GLU A 432 5.54 34.89 -0.32
CA GLU A 432 5.26 35.76 -1.45
C GLU A 432 4.30 36.92 -1.08
N THR A 433 3.32 36.67 -0.22
CA THR A 433 2.41 37.72 0.27
C THR A 433 3.07 38.68 1.22
N ASP A 434 3.98 38.25 2.09
CA ASP A 434 4.76 39.13 2.97
C ASP A 434 5.70 40.04 2.20
N THR A 435 6.43 39.54 1.20
CA THR A 435 7.32 40.34 0.34
C THR A 435 6.57 41.33 -0.53
N SER A 436 5.34 40.99 -0.96
CA SER A 436 4.50 41.94 -1.72
C SER A 436 3.90 43.06 -0.86
N SER A 437 3.63 42.80 0.43
CA SER A 437 3.12 43.81 1.36
C SER A 437 4.21 44.83 1.78
N GLU A 438 5.46 44.36 1.95
CA GLU A 438 6.59 45.27 2.25
C GLU A 438 6.93 46.23 1.09
N VAL A 439 6.67 45.84 -0.15
CA VAL A 439 6.89 46.69 -1.34
C VAL A 439 5.80 47.77 -1.47
N PHE A 440 4.59 47.55 -0.96
CA PHE A 440 3.49 48.52 -1.00
C PHE A 440 3.50 49.51 0.18
N GLU A 441 4.16 49.18 1.31
CA GLU A 441 4.35 50.11 2.42
C GLU A 441 5.58 51.07 2.20
N ALA A 442 6.43 50.78 1.24
CA ALA A 442 7.64 51.56 0.92
C ALA A 442 7.46 52.49 -0.29
N ALA A 443 6.27 52.61 -0.89
CA ALA A 443 5.91 53.50 -1.99
C ALA A 443 4.84 54.50 -1.57
#